data_a74bcc40279e3e40be7d28e1fb3d5cf5
#
_entry.id   a74bcc40279e3e40be7d28e1fb3d5cf5
#
_cell.length_a   1.000
_cell.length_b   1.000
_cell.length_c   1.000
_cell.angle_alpha   90.00
_cell.angle_beta   90.00
_cell.angle_gamma   90.00
#
_symmetry.space_group_name_H-M   'P 1'
#
loop_
_entity.id
_entity.type
_entity.pdbx_description
1 polymer ?
#
loop_
_entity_poly.entity_id
_entity_poly.type
_entity_poly.pdbx_seq_one_letter_code
_entity_poly.pdbx_strand_id
1 'polypeptide(L)'
;MEEGPHLVPVSEMAERLGITRERVRQMILEGKLEAVRLGRYWYVRQGGKTRLRQAYTLFTHAGGAGKTSLARDLGYELARRGFRVLLIDTDPQANLTSWLGVREVQPQETLLHLVKTGQLPPPRSLKDWNLDLIPASLDLARVEVRLMQRPLATLLLRTALRKEERYDFVLIDSLPSLGHLAALGAMAGDGLLVPVETSVKGVEALVGVMEAAQEYREALEQVAPEAPKTFVRLFIPTKYDARTSGDNRVLEKIASLRELAP
;
A
#
# COMPACT_ATOMS: atom_id res chain seq x y z
N MET A 1 0.92 -12.87 25.15
CA MET A 1 0.22 -12.21 24.03
C MET A 1 0.55 -10.73 24.15
N GLU A 2 1.54 -10.27 23.38
CA GLU A 2 1.86 -8.83 23.32
C GLU A 2 0.83 -8.15 22.42
N GLU A 3 0.04 -7.28 23.01
CA GLU A 3 -0.90 -6.43 22.28
C GLU A 3 -0.11 -5.51 21.36
N GLY A 4 -0.45 -5.55 20.06
CA GLY A 4 0.14 -4.65 19.06
C GLY A 4 -0.13 -3.17 19.37
N PRO A 5 0.54 -2.26 18.67
CA PRO A 5 0.40 -0.83 18.93
C PRO A 5 -1.03 -0.37 18.63
N HIS A 6 -1.70 0.13 19.66
CA HIS A 6 -3.04 0.67 19.55
C HIS A 6 -2.98 2.19 19.43
N LEU A 7 -3.85 2.75 18.58
CA LEU A 7 -4.16 4.16 18.60
C LEU A 7 -5.16 4.42 19.74
N VAL A 8 -4.69 5.05 20.78
CA VAL A 8 -5.50 5.34 21.98
C VAL A 8 -5.96 6.78 21.93
N PRO A 9 -7.26 7.06 22.07
CA PRO A 9 -7.75 8.44 22.18
C PRO A 9 -7.06 9.18 23.33
N VAL A 10 -6.82 10.49 23.18
CA VAL A 10 -6.20 11.33 24.24
C VAL A 10 -6.96 11.21 25.57
N SER A 11 -8.29 11.04 25.53
CA SER A 11 -9.10 10.83 26.74
C SER A 11 -8.71 9.56 27.49
N GLU A 12 -8.58 8.47 26.78
CA GLU A 12 -8.23 7.17 27.35
C GLU A 12 -6.76 7.15 27.81
N MET A 13 -5.85 7.79 27.05
CA MET A 13 -4.46 7.93 27.47
C MET A 13 -4.33 8.74 28.75
N ALA A 14 -5.12 9.80 28.92
CA ALA A 14 -5.17 10.62 30.13
C ALA A 14 -5.58 9.77 31.35
N GLU A 15 -6.59 8.92 31.20
CA GLU A 15 -7.04 8.01 32.26
C GLU A 15 -5.95 6.99 32.62
N ARG A 16 -5.31 6.36 31.62
CA ARG A 16 -4.25 5.36 31.82
C ARG A 16 -3.00 5.95 32.52
N LEU A 17 -2.68 7.21 32.23
CA LEU A 17 -1.55 7.90 32.84
C LEU A 17 -1.90 8.64 34.14
N GLY A 18 -3.17 8.69 34.54
CA GLY A 18 -3.62 9.43 35.72
C GLY A 18 -3.39 10.96 35.64
N ILE A 19 -3.43 11.54 34.41
CA ILE A 19 -3.19 12.96 34.15
C ILE A 19 -4.33 13.57 33.33
N THR A 20 -4.32 14.90 33.16
CA THR A 20 -5.35 15.58 32.38
C THR A 20 -5.15 15.42 30.87
N ARG A 21 -6.22 15.56 30.07
CA ARG A 21 -6.17 15.56 28.60
C ARG A 21 -5.26 16.64 28.05
N GLU A 22 -5.26 17.82 28.71
CA GLU A 22 -4.41 18.96 28.36
C GLU A 22 -2.93 18.59 28.55
N ARG A 23 -2.60 17.88 29.62
CA ARG A 23 -1.23 17.41 29.85
C ARG A 23 -0.78 16.39 28.81
N VAL A 24 -1.64 15.47 28.39
CA VAL A 24 -1.36 14.54 27.29
C VAL A 24 -1.10 15.30 25.98
N ARG A 25 -1.93 16.30 25.65
CA ARG A 25 -1.73 17.15 24.47
C ARG A 25 -0.41 17.90 24.51
N GLN A 26 -0.06 18.44 25.66
CA GLN A 26 1.23 19.12 25.86
C GLN A 26 2.40 18.15 25.65
N MET A 27 2.32 16.92 26.16
CA MET A 27 3.34 15.90 25.95
C MET A 27 3.48 15.49 24.48
N ILE A 28 2.38 15.49 23.72
CA ILE A 28 2.40 15.29 22.27
C ILE A 28 3.15 16.44 21.57
N LEU A 29 2.84 17.69 21.92
CA LEU A 29 3.50 18.86 21.35
C LEU A 29 4.99 18.95 21.72
N GLU A 30 5.34 18.46 22.91
CA GLU A 30 6.73 18.36 23.40
C GLU A 30 7.49 17.15 22.78
N GLY A 31 6.84 16.34 21.93
CA GLY A 31 7.44 15.13 21.34
C GLY A 31 7.68 13.98 22.31
N LYS A 32 7.13 14.06 23.53
CA LYS A 32 7.24 13.01 24.56
C LYS A 32 6.30 11.83 24.34
N LEU A 33 5.24 12.04 23.58
CA LEU A 33 4.29 11.01 23.15
C LEU A 33 4.14 11.06 21.63
N GLU A 34 4.34 9.94 20.98
CA GLU A 34 4.02 9.82 19.56
C GLU A 34 2.50 9.82 19.38
N ALA A 35 1.98 10.66 18.48
CA ALA A 35 0.56 10.77 18.24
C ALA A 35 0.24 11.07 16.77
N VAL A 36 -0.96 10.68 16.34
CA VAL A 36 -1.52 11.02 15.03
C VAL A 36 -2.82 11.79 15.21
N ARG A 37 -3.10 12.70 14.28
CA ARG A 37 -4.35 13.44 14.25
C ARG A 37 -5.28 12.83 13.20
N LEU A 38 -6.43 12.29 13.64
CA LEU A 38 -7.47 11.77 12.77
C LEU A 38 -8.69 12.70 12.85
N GLY A 39 -8.92 13.47 11.79
CA GLY A 39 -9.91 14.54 11.79
C GLY A 39 -9.61 15.60 12.86
N ARG A 40 -10.55 15.84 13.77
CA ARG A 40 -10.39 16.79 14.88
C ARG A 40 -9.78 16.19 16.16
N TYR A 41 -9.52 14.87 16.19
CA TYR A 41 -9.07 14.16 17.37
C TYR A 41 -7.61 13.72 17.27
N TRP A 42 -6.91 13.76 18.42
CA TRP A 42 -5.59 13.20 18.57
C TRP A 42 -5.67 11.81 19.16
N TYR A 43 -4.84 10.90 18.63
CA TYR A 43 -4.66 9.54 19.11
C TYR A 43 -3.19 9.33 19.44
N VAL A 44 -2.90 8.86 20.65
CA VAL A 44 -1.54 8.52 21.09
C VAL A 44 -1.22 7.10 20.65
N ARG A 45 -0.02 6.92 20.14
CA ARG A 45 0.49 5.59 19.82
C ARG A 45 0.94 4.93 21.12
N GLN A 46 0.34 3.79 21.48
CA GLN A 46 0.76 2.97 22.61
C GLN A 46 1.46 1.70 22.14
N GLY A 47 2.53 1.32 22.83
CA GLY A 47 3.25 0.07 22.57
C GLY A 47 4.60 0.30 21.92
N GLY A 48 5.64 -0.26 22.53
CA GLY A 48 6.99 -0.22 22.00
C GLY A 48 7.11 -1.02 20.71
N LYS A 49 7.94 -0.55 19.84
CA LYS A 49 8.62 -1.18 18.68
C LYS A 49 7.89 -2.11 17.71
N THR A 50 6.66 -2.56 17.95
CA THR A 50 5.89 -3.30 16.95
C THR A 50 4.91 -2.35 16.29
N ARG A 51 5.39 -1.56 15.33
CA ARG A 51 4.54 -0.76 14.46
C ARG A 51 3.69 -1.69 13.63
N LEU A 52 2.36 -1.51 13.66
CA LEU A 52 1.47 -2.08 12.65
C LEU A 52 1.80 -1.40 11.33
N ARG A 53 2.87 -1.86 10.67
CA ARG A 53 3.10 -1.49 9.29
C ARG A 53 2.04 -2.18 8.46
N GLN A 54 1.31 -1.40 7.70
CA GLN A 54 0.35 -1.89 6.72
C GLN A 54 0.90 -1.64 5.32
N ALA A 55 1.06 -2.70 4.56
CA ALA A 55 1.53 -2.64 3.19
C ALA A 55 0.43 -3.12 2.25
N TYR A 56 0.01 -2.28 1.31
CA TYR A 56 -1.04 -2.61 0.36
C TYR A 56 -0.59 -2.35 -1.07
N THR A 57 -1.01 -3.22 -1.98
CA THR A 57 -0.77 -3.05 -3.40
C THR A 57 -2.04 -2.65 -4.12
N LEU A 58 -1.98 -1.55 -4.87
CA LEU A 58 -3.02 -1.14 -5.82
C LEU A 58 -2.91 -2.08 -7.03
N PHE A 59 -3.82 -3.04 -7.15
CA PHE A 59 -3.69 -4.13 -8.10
C PHE A 59 -4.92 -4.29 -9.00
N THR A 60 -4.71 -4.21 -10.30
CA THR A 60 -5.60 -4.68 -11.35
C THR A 60 -4.82 -4.76 -12.65
N HIS A 61 -5.10 -5.75 -13.49
CA HIS A 61 -4.51 -5.85 -14.81
C HIS A 61 -5.16 -4.91 -15.83
N ALA A 62 -6.31 -4.29 -15.50
CA ALA A 62 -6.93 -3.29 -16.35
C ALA A 62 -6.12 -1.97 -16.34
N GLY A 63 -5.71 -1.53 -17.52
CA GLY A 63 -5.14 -0.20 -17.71
C GLY A 63 -6.18 0.90 -17.48
N GLY A 64 -5.76 2.01 -16.88
CA GLY A 64 -6.63 3.18 -16.68
C GLY A 64 -7.67 3.06 -15.56
N ALA A 65 -7.66 2.01 -14.75
CA ALA A 65 -8.58 1.84 -13.61
C ALA A 65 -8.28 2.73 -12.40
N GLY A 66 -7.22 3.57 -12.44
CA GLY A 66 -6.93 4.55 -11.39
C GLY A 66 -5.96 4.08 -10.31
N LYS A 67 -5.18 3.00 -10.50
CA LYS A 67 -4.16 2.53 -9.55
C LYS A 67 -3.22 3.65 -9.10
N THR A 68 -2.53 4.25 -10.04
CA THR A 68 -1.54 5.31 -9.81
C THR A 68 -2.14 6.53 -9.13
N SER A 69 -3.34 6.96 -9.56
CA SER A 69 -4.05 8.08 -8.92
C SER A 69 -4.37 7.78 -7.47
N LEU A 70 -4.90 6.57 -7.19
CA LEU A 70 -5.21 6.14 -5.84
C LEU A 70 -3.96 5.98 -4.98
N ALA A 71 -2.86 5.43 -5.51
CA ALA A 71 -1.61 5.33 -4.78
C ALA A 71 -1.10 6.70 -4.33
N ARG A 72 -1.10 7.67 -5.26
CA ARG A 72 -0.72 9.06 -4.99
C ARG A 72 -1.63 9.70 -3.95
N ASP A 73 -2.95 9.67 -4.17
CA ASP A 73 -3.92 10.41 -3.37
C ASP A 73 -4.06 9.82 -1.95
N LEU A 74 -4.09 8.49 -1.83
CA LEU A 74 -4.05 7.81 -0.53
C LEU A 74 -2.74 8.08 0.21
N GLY A 75 -1.60 8.02 -0.50
CA GLY A 75 -0.30 8.32 0.08
C GLY A 75 -0.23 9.73 0.64
N TYR A 76 -0.67 10.71 -0.14
CA TYR A 76 -0.75 12.10 0.30
C TYR A 76 -1.68 12.30 1.48
N GLU A 77 -2.89 11.74 1.44
CA GLU A 77 -3.87 11.91 2.53
C GLU A 77 -3.39 11.24 3.83
N LEU A 78 -2.75 10.08 3.76
CA LEU A 78 -2.14 9.43 4.93
C LEU A 78 -0.98 10.27 5.49
N ALA A 79 -0.11 10.78 4.63
CA ALA A 79 1.00 11.65 5.05
C ALA A 79 0.49 12.95 5.68
N ARG A 80 -0.55 13.57 5.09
CA ARG A 80 -1.23 14.76 5.64
C ARG A 80 -1.85 14.51 7.02
N ARG A 81 -2.23 13.27 7.33
CA ARG A 81 -2.73 12.84 8.64
C ARG A 81 -1.61 12.50 9.63
N GLY A 82 -0.35 12.67 9.24
CA GLY A 82 0.82 12.47 10.10
C GLY A 82 1.35 11.03 10.15
N PHE A 83 0.91 10.16 9.23
CA PHE A 83 1.52 8.85 9.07
C PHE A 83 2.81 8.94 8.25
N ARG A 84 3.75 8.08 8.55
CA ARG A 84 4.94 7.90 7.71
C ARG A 84 4.60 6.96 6.58
N VAL A 85 4.70 7.46 5.37
CA VAL A 85 4.25 6.75 4.16
C VAL A 85 5.43 6.52 3.22
N LEU A 86 5.55 5.28 2.75
CA LEU A 86 6.39 4.91 1.64
C LEU A 86 5.52 4.57 0.44
N LEU A 87 5.74 5.24 -0.67
CA LEU A 87 5.22 4.84 -1.97
C LEU A 87 6.27 4.03 -2.72
N ILE A 88 5.85 2.98 -3.40
CA ILE A 88 6.72 2.16 -4.26
C ILE A 88 6.09 2.10 -5.63
N ASP A 89 6.76 2.66 -6.63
CA ASP A 89 6.35 2.56 -8.02
C ASP A 89 6.99 1.32 -8.64
N THR A 90 6.17 0.38 -9.11
CA THR A 90 6.64 -0.84 -9.77
C THR A 90 6.38 -0.86 -11.27
N ASP A 91 5.77 0.20 -11.81
CA ASP A 91 5.51 0.30 -13.24
C ASP A 91 6.73 0.88 -13.99
N PRO A 92 7.30 0.17 -14.97
CA PRO A 92 8.37 0.72 -15.82
C PRO A 92 7.99 2.03 -16.54
N GLN A 93 6.71 2.33 -16.70
CA GLN A 93 6.24 3.61 -17.25
C GLN A 93 6.46 4.78 -16.29
N ALA A 94 6.72 4.53 -15.00
CA ALA A 94 7.06 5.50 -13.96
C ALA A 94 6.05 6.66 -13.84
N ASN A 95 4.76 6.36 -13.98
CA ASN A 95 3.72 7.39 -13.92
C ASN A 95 3.62 8.00 -12.52
N LEU A 96 3.61 7.18 -11.45
CA LEU A 96 3.58 7.68 -10.08
C LEU A 96 4.81 8.53 -9.80
N THR A 97 5.98 8.04 -10.20
CA THR A 97 7.26 8.72 -10.06
C THR A 97 7.24 10.12 -10.69
N SER A 98 6.80 10.20 -11.96
CA SER A 98 6.74 11.48 -12.69
C SER A 98 5.69 12.45 -12.14
N TRP A 99 4.53 11.96 -11.69
CA TRP A 99 3.47 12.78 -11.09
C TRP A 99 3.85 13.36 -9.72
N LEU A 100 4.76 12.71 -9.02
CA LEU A 100 5.35 13.21 -7.78
C LEU A 100 6.54 14.14 -8.01
N GLY A 101 6.82 14.51 -9.27
CA GLY A 101 7.85 15.49 -9.65
C GLY A 101 9.26 14.91 -9.77
N VAL A 102 9.44 13.59 -9.69
CA VAL A 102 10.74 12.94 -9.84
C VAL A 102 10.99 12.65 -11.32
N ARG A 103 12.01 13.29 -11.90
CA ARG A 103 12.31 13.19 -13.34
C ARG A 103 13.54 12.34 -13.67
N GLU A 104 14.58 12.44 -12.83
CA GLU A 104 15.82 11.70 -13.02
C GLU A 104 15.91 10.60 -11.99
N VAL A 105 15.95 9.34 -12.46
CA VAL A 105 15.99 8.15 -11.62
C VAL A 105 17.14 7.28 -12.07
N GLN A 106 18.04 6.97 -11.14
CA GLN A 106 19.13 6.04 -11.39
C GLN A 106 18.67 4.60 -11.16
N PRO A 107 19.19 3.61 -11.91
CA PRO A 107 18.79 2.21 -11.76
C PRO A 107 18.91 1.66 -10.33
N GLN A 108 19.89 2.13 -9.55
CA GLN A 108 20.11 1.74 -8.16
C GLN A 108 19.07 2.31 -7.17
N GLU A 109 18.27 3.27 -7.56
CA GLU A 109 17.20 3.84 -6.75
C GLU A 109 15.86 3.08 -6.94
N THR A 110 15.82 2.17 -7.92
CA THR A 110 14.62 1.40 -8.28
C THR A 110 14.65 -0.01 -7.70
N LEU A 111 13.57 -0.77 -7.86
CA LEU A 111 13.52 -2.20 -7.48
C LEU A 111 14.55 -3.07 -8.23
N LEU A 112 15.25 -2.55 -9.26
CA LEU A 112 16.38 -3.24 -9.85
C LEU A 112 17.51 -3.44 -8.82
N HIS A 113 17.69 -2.50 -7.88
CA HIS A 113 18.61 -2.66 -6.75
C HIS A 113 18.20 -3.83 -5.86
N LEU A 114 16.92 -3.90 -5.49
CA LEU A 114 16.38 -4.99 -4.68
C LEU A 114 16.64 -6.36 -5.31
N VAL A 115 16.38 -6.51 -6.61
CA VAL A 115 16.57 -7.79 -7.30
C VAL A 115 18.04 -8.19 -7.40
N LYS A 116 18.96 -7.21 -7.45
CA LYS A 116 20.41 -7.44 -7.45
C LYS A 116 20.96 -7.80 -6.06
N THR A 117 20.53 -7.09 -5.03
CA THR A 117 21.18 -7.10 -3.71
C THR A 117 20.34 -7.80 -2.62
N GLY A 118 19.05 -7.97 -2.82
CA GLY A 118 18.09 -8.42 -1.81
C GLY A 118 17.73 -7.36 -0.77
N GLN A 119 18.15 -6.09 -0.97
CA GLN A 119 17.88 -4.97 -0.07
C GLN A 119 17.03 -3.90 -0.77
N LEU A 120 16.17 -3.21 -0.01
CA LEU A 120 15.45 -2.06 -0.54
C LEU A 120 16.45 -0.97 -0.96
N PRO A 121 16.22 -0.30 -2.09
CA PRO A 121 16.96 0.91 -2.40
C PRO A 121 16.64 2.00 -1.38
N PRO A 122 17.57 2.96 -1.16
CA PRO A 122 17.27 4.11 -0.33
C PRO A 122 16.12 4.91 -0.96
N PRO A 123 15.01 5.14 -0.22
CA PRO A 123 13.89 5.90 -0.74
C PRO A 123 14.24 7.38 -0.86
N ARG A 124 13.64 8.07 -1.82
CA ARG A 124 13.71 9.53 -1.94
C ARG A 124 12.68 10.18 -1.02
N SER A 125 13.11 11.11 -0.21
CA SER A 125 12.19 11.91 0.60
C SER A 125 11.61 13.06 -0.24
N LEU A 126 10.30 13.09 -0.36
CA LEU A 126 9.53 14.11 -1.10
C LEU A 126 8.93 15.10 -0.11
N LYS A 127 9.69 16.16 0.21
CA LYS A 127 9.32 17.14 1.25
C LYS A 127 7.96 17.80 1.01
N ASP A 128 7.67 18.16 -0.23
CA ASP A 128 6.42 18.82 -0.62
C ASP A 128 5.20 17.91 -0.41
N TRP A 129 5.41 16.59 -0.41
CA TRP A 129 4.39 15.57 -0.21
C TRP A 129 4.40 14.97 1.21
N ASN A 130 5.45 15.28 1.99
CA ASN A 130 5.69 14.72 3.32
C ASN A 130 5.64 13.17 3.35
N LEU A 131 6.19 12.54 2.33
CA LEU A 131 6.28 11.09 2.18
C LEU A 131 7.57 10.69 1.47
N ASP A 132 7.87 9.40 1.47
CA ASP A 132 9.04 8.84 0.79
C ASP A 132 8.61 8.00 -0.42
N LEU A 133 9.47 7.92 -1.43
CA LEU A 133 9.22 7.19 -2.68
C LEU A 133 10.41 6.29 -3.05
N ILE A 134 10.14 5.03 -3.37
CA ILE A 134 11.00 4.21 -4.20
C ILE A 134 10.53 4.39 -5.64
N PRO A 135 11.29 5.10 -6.47
CA PRO A 135 10.85 5.46 -7.82
C PRO A 135 10.99 4.29 -8.80
N ALA A 136 10.34 4.43 -9.95
CA ALA A 136 10.48 3.57 -11.11
C ALA A 136 11.23 4.26 -12.26
N SER A 137 11.70 3.45 -13.19
CA SER A 137 12.20 3.87 -14.49
C SER A 137 12.02 2.74 -15.51
N LEU A 138 12.23 3.04 -16.79
CA LEU A 138 12.19 2.03 -17.87
C LEU A 138 13.13 0.84 -17.61
N ASP A 139 14.19 1.02 -16.83
CA ASP A 139 15.10 -0.08 -16.48
C ASP A 139 14.42 -1.19 -15.68
N LEU A 140 13.26 -0.92 -15.04
CA LEU A 140 12.48 -1.96 -14.37
C LEU A 140 11.97 -3.04 -15.33
N ALA A 141 11.84 -2.76 -16.62
CA ALA A 141 11.48 -3.79 -17.60
C ALA A 141 12.51 -4.95 -17.62
N ARG A 142 13.77 -4.67 -17.27
CA ARG A 142 14.83 -5.70 -17.16
C ARG A 142 14.67 -6.58 -15.92
N VAL A 143 13.89 -6.15 -14.94
CA VAL A 143 13.62 -6.91 -13.72
C VAL A 143 12.77 -8.14 -14.03
N GLU A 144 11.80 -8.03 -14.95
CA GLU A 144 10.93 -9.15 -15.35
C GLU A 144 11.73 -10.39 -15.72
N VAL A 145 12.72 -10.23 -16.63
CA VAL A 145 13.58 -11.34 -17.07
C VAL A 145 14.39 -11.93 -15.90
N ARG A 146 14.87 -11.12 -15.00
CA ARG A 146 15.66 -11.58 -13.84
C ARG A 146 14.80 -12.33 -12.82
N LEU A 147 13.56 -11.90 -12.62
CA LEU A 147 12.63 -12.58 -11.73
C LEU A 147 12.30 -13.97 -12.23
N MET A 148 12.14 -14.15 -13.54
CA MET A 148 11.91 -15.47 -14.16
C MET A 148 13.04 -16.46 -13.92
N GLN A 149 14.27 -16.00 -13.79
CA GLN A 149 15.47 -16.83 -13.62
C GLN A 149 15.78 -17.19 -12.16
N ARG A 150 15.07 -16.61 -11.19
CA ARG A 150 15.39 -16.77 -9.76
C ARG A 150 14.19 -17.37 -9.02
N PRO A 151 14.35 -18.57 -8.41
CA PRO A 151 13.30 -19.13 -7.57
C PRO A 151 12.88 -18.17 -6.44
N LEU A 152 11.59 -18.11 -6.15
CA LEU A 152 10.99 -17.28 -5.10
C LEU A 152 11.30 -15.77 -5.23
N ALA A 153 11.72 -15.30 -6.41
CA ALA A 153 12.07 -13.90 -6.61
C ALA A 153 10.89 -12.94 -6.39
N THR A 154 9.67 -13.39 -6.60
CA THR A 154 8.44 -12.63 -6.33
C THR A 154 8.24 -12.31 -4.83
N LEU A 155 8.95 -13.00 -3.92
CA LEU A 155 8.93 -12.73 -2.48
C LEU A 155 10.01 -11.75 -2.01
N LEU A 156 10.91 -11.31 -2.88
CA LEU A 156 12.02 -10.43 -2.50
C LEU A 156 11.53 -9.12 -1.87
N LEU A 157 10.52 -8.48 -2.46
CA LEU A 157 9.99 -7.23 -1.95
C LEU A 157 9.30 -7.43 -0.59
N ARG A 158 8.52 -8.52 -0.44
CA ARG A 158 7.94 -8.89 0.85
C ARG A 158 8.99 -9.08 1.93
N THR A 159 10.03 -9.86 1.63
CA THR A 159 11.12 -10.15 2.58
C THR A 159 11.88 -8.88 2.98
N ALA A 160 12.12 -7.98 2.03
CA ALA A 160 12.80 -6.72 2.32
C ALA A 160 11.90 -5.75 3.12
N LEU A 161 10.61 -5.67 2.77
CA LEU A 161 9.65 -4.84 3.50
C LEU A 161 9.44 -5.31 4.94
N ARG A 162 9.53 -6.61 5.24
CA ARG A 162 9.41 -7.10 6.62
C ARG A 162 10.48 -6.57 7.57
N LYS A 163 11.61 -6.16 7.04
CA LYS A 163 12.72 -5.57 7.80
C LYS A 163 12.61 -4.04 7.91
N GLU A 164 11.65 -3.46 7.21
CA GLU A 164 11.45 -2.02 7.15
C GLU A 164 10.47 -1.56 8.24
N GLU A 165 10.97 -0.83 9.23
CA GLU A 165 10.19 -0.39 10.40
C GLU A 165 9.91 1.13 10.42
N ARG A 166 10.45 1.88 9.44
CA ARG A 166 10.34 3.35 9.43
C ARG A 166 8.95 3.85 9.10
N TYR A 167 8.14 3.05 8.36
CA TYR A 167 6.86 3.48 7.80
C TYR A 167 5.68 2.85 8.52
N ASP A 168 4.59 3.60 8.59
CA ASP A 168 3.30 3.14 9.08
C ASP A 168 2.50 2.52 7.95
N PHE A 169 2.59 3.11 6.75
CA PHE A 169 1.97 2.62 5.52
C PHE A 169 2.97 2.49 4.39
N VAL A 170 2.86 1.40 3.65
CA VAL A 170 3.53 1.20 2.37
C VAL A 170 2.45 0.99 1.31
N LEU A 171 2.43 1.83 0.29
CA LEU A 171 1.52 1.69 -0.85
C LEU A 171 2.34 1.38 -2.10
N ILE A 172 1.98 0.30 -2.76
CA ILE A 172 2.67 -0.20 -3.94
C ILE A 172 1.78 0.02 -5.15
N ASP A 173 2.23 0.87 -6.08
CA ASP A 173 1.57 1.07 -7.36
C ASP A 173 2.05 0.01 -8.37
N SER A 174 1.14 -0.87 -8.79
CA SER A 174 1.49 -1.98 -9.68
C SER A 174 1.23 -1.64 -11.14
N LEU A 175 2.06 -2.22 -12.02
CA LEU A 175 1.80 -2.17 -13.47
C LEU A 175 0.53 -2.98 -13.83
N PRO A 176 -0.15 -2.65 -14.95
CA PRO A 176 -1.33 -3.38 -15.42
C PRO A 176 -0.94 -4.68 -16.13
N SER A 177 -0.46 -5.66 -15.38
CA SER A 177 0.05 -6.94 -15.88
C SER A 177 -0.19 -8.06 -14.87
N LEU A 178 -0.07 -9.30 -15.32
CA LEU A 178 -0.05 -10.52 -14.48
C LEU A 178 1.35 -11.19 -14.50
N GLY A 179 2.38 -10.46 -14.97
CA GLY A 179 3.76 -10.96 -14.99
C GLY A 179 4.46 -10.98 -13.62
N HIS A 180 5.71 -11.40 -13.61
CA HIS A 180 6.49 -11.59 -12.37
C HIS A 180 6.73 -10.29 -11.59
N LEU A 181 6.86 -9.16 -12.28
CA LEU A 181 7.01 -7.86 -11.64
C LEU A 181 5.70 -7.41 -10.95
N ALA A 182 4.54 -7.70 -11.55
CA ALA A 182 3.25 -7.48 -10.92
C ALA A 182 3.06 -8.39 -9.70
N ALA A 183 3.44 -9.68 -9.82
CA ALA A 183 3.42 -10.64 -8.72
C ALA A 183 4.35 -10.21 -7.58
N LEU A 184 5.56 -9.69 -7.88
CA LEU A 184 6.48 -9.12 -6.89
C LEU A 184 5.80 -8.03 -6.05
N GLY A 185 5.10 -7.11 -6.71
CA GLY A 185 4.33 -6.06 -6.04
C GLY A 185 3.14 -6.62 -5.27
N ALA A 186 2.33 -7.46 -5.89
CA ALA A 186 1.10 -8.02 -5.29
C ALA A 186 1.38 -8.84 -4.03
N MET A 187 2.41 -9.68 -4.04
CA MET A 187 2.77 -10.56 -2.92
C MET A 187 3.56 -9.84 -1.81
N ALA A 188 3.98 -8.59 -2.04
CA ALA A 188 4.83 -7.86 -1.10
C ALA A 188 4.10 -7.42 0.17
N GLY A 189 2.82 -7.08 0.04
CA GLY A 189 2.04 -6.45 1.11
C GLY A 189 1.17 -7.40 1.91
N ASP A 190 0.30 -6.78 2.70
CA ASP A 190 -0.68 -7.43 3.57
C ASP A 190 -2.03 -7.61 2.85
N GLY A 191 -2.09 -7.27 1.55
CA GLY A 191 -3.23 -7.50 0.68
C GLY A 191 -3.35 -6.48 -0.44
N LEU A 192 -4.39 -6.68 -1.24
CA LEU A 192 -4.67 -5.91 -2.44
C LEU A 192 -5.78 -4.89 -2.20
N LEU A 193 -5.58 -3.67 -2.68
CA LEU A 193 -6.62 -2.68 -2.92
C LEU A 193 -6.91 -2.72 -4.42
N VAL A 194 -8.14 -3.05 -4.79
CA VAL A 194 -8.52 -3.31 -6.17
C VAL A 194 -9.38 -2.17 -6.72
N PRO A 195 -8.79 -1.25 -7.51
CA PRO A 195 -9.57 -0.25 -8.24
C PRO A 195 -10.42 -0.92 -9.32
N VAL A 196 -11.71 -0.59 -9.35
CA VAL A 196 -12.68 -1.14 -10.29
C VAL A 196 -13.37 0.00 -11.01
N GLU A 197 -13.14 0.14 -12.30
CA GLU A 197 -13.90 1.10 -13.11
C GLU A 197 -15.38 0.69 -13.12
N THR A 198 -16.29 1.65 -12.90
CA THR A 198 -17.73 1.42 -12.88
C THR A 198 -18.30 1.24 -14.29
N SER A 199 -17.74 0.29 -15.03
CA SER A 199 -18.11 -0.07 -16.38
C SER A 199 -18.18 -1.58 -16.56
N VAL A 200 -18.82 -2.07 -17.62
CA VAL A 200 -18.84 -3.50 -17.96
C VAL A 200 -17.42 -4.06 -18.06
N LYS A 201 -16.51 -3.33 -18.71
CA LYS A 201 -15.11 -3.68 -18.83
C LYS A 201 -14.40 -3.82 -17.48
N GLY A 202 -14.73 -2.93 -16.51
CA GLY A 202 -14.18 -3.02 -15.16
C GLY A 202 -14.62 -4.24 -14.41
N VAL A 203 -15.89 -4.66 -14.57
CA VAL A 203 -16.41 -5.92 -13.99
C VAL A 203 -15.77 -7.16 -14.64
N GLU A 204 -15.61 -7.17 -15.95
CA GLU A 204 -14.94 -8.25 -16.66
C GLU A 204 -13.48 -8.42 -16.18
N ALA A 205 -12.78 -7.33 -15.93
CA ALA A 205 -11.43 -7.35 -15.40
C ALA A 205 -11.34 -7.95 -13.98
N LEU A 206 -12.43 -7.92 -13.19
CA LEU A 206 -12.43 -8.50 -11.83
C LEU A 206 -12.19 -10.00 -11.82
N VAL A 207 -12.66 -10.73 -12.82
CA VAL A 207 -12.47 -12.20 -12.89
C VAL A 207 -10.98 -12.51 -12.85
N GLY A 208 -10.20 -11.94 -13.76
CA GLY A 208 -8.75 -12.18 -13.77
C GLY A 208 -8.01 -11.65 -12.55
N VAL A 209 -8.52 -10.56 -11.92
CA VAL A 209 -7.96 -10.06 -10.64
C VAL A 209 -8.20 -11.07 -9.53
N MET A 210 -9.39 -11.67 -9.44
CA MET A 210 -9.72 -12.64 -8.40
C MET A 210 -8.96 -13.95 -8.59
N GLU A 211 -8.80 -14.43 -9.82
CA GLU A 211 -7.98 -15.58 -10.14
C GLU A 211 -6.52 -15.35 -9.72
N ALA A 212 -5.91 -14.25 -10.12
CA ALA A 212 -4.55 -13.91 -9.73
C ALA A 212 -4.40 -13.74 -8.21
N ALA A 213 -5.37 -13.09 -7.54
CA ALA A 213 -5.37 -12.93 -6.09
C ALA A 213 -5.44 -14.28 -5.36
N GLN A 214 -6.21 -15.24 -5.89
CA GLN A 214 -6.29 -16.58 -5.37
C GLN A 214 -4.94 -17.30 -5.50
N GLU A 215 -4.33 -17.28 -6.68
CA GLU A 215 -3.02 -17.90 -6.94
C GLU A 215 -1.93 -17.33 -6.03
N TYR A 216 -1.89 -16.00 -5.88
CA TYR A 216 -0.91 -15.34 -5.00
C TYR A 216 -1.12 -15.68 -3.53
N ARG A 217 -2.37 -15.78 -3.08
CA ARG A 217 -2.71 -16.19 -1.73
C ARG A 217 -2.24 -17.63 -1.46
N GLU A 218 -2.57 -18.57 -2.36
CA GLU A 218 -2.17 -19.97 -2.24
C GLU A 218 -0.64 -20.14 -2.21
N ALA A 219 0.07 -19.39 -3.05
CA ALA A 219 1.54 -19.37 -3.04
C ALA A 219 2.09 -18.78 -1.71
N LEU A 220 1.46 -17.74 -1.16
CA LEU A 220 1.87 -17.16 0.12
C LEU A 220 1.58 -18.09 1.30
N GLU A 221 0.48 -18.83 1.31
CA GLU A 221 0.15 -19.79 2.39
C GLU A 221 1.23 -20.85 2.55
N GLN A 222 1.89 -21.25 1.47
CA GLN A 222 2.96 -22.26 1.51
C GLN A 222 4.29 -21.75 2.09
N VAL A 223 4.58 -20.44 1.93
CA VAL A 223 5.91 -19.89 2.24
C VAL A 223 5.87 -18.80 3.31
N ALA A 224 4.70 -18.30 3.63
CA ALA A 224 4.45 -17.22 4.60
C ALA A 224 3.12 -17.46 5.32
N PRO A 225 3.03 -18.45 6.23
CA PRO A 225 1.78 -18.85 6.91
C PRO A 225 1.10 -17.72 7.69
N GLU A 226 1.86 -16.68 8.02
CA GLU A 226 1.40 -15.47 8.68
C GLU A 226 0.75 -14.46 7.69
N ALA A 227 0.74 -14.75 6.38
CA ALA A 227 0.05 -13.90 5.41
C ALA A 227 -1.45 -13.84 5.71
N PRO A 228 -2.11 -12.69 5.47
CA PRO A 228 -3.53 -12.55 5.75
C PRO A 228 -4.38 -13.57 4.99
N LYS A 229 -5.34 -14.18 5.66
CA LYS A 229 -6.29 -15.12 5.03
C LYS A 229 -7.14 -14.45 3.94
N THR A 230 -7.50 -13.19 4.15
CA THR A 230 -8.18 -12.36 3.17
C THR A 230 -7.15 -11.52 2.43
N PHE A 231 -6.91 -11.84 1.16
CA PHE A 231 -5.87 -11.20 0.37
C PHE A 231 -6.37 -9.95 -0.37
N VAL A 232 -7.59 -9.96 -0.91
CA VAL A 232 -8.26 -8.73 -1.38
C VAL A 232 -8.87 -8.04 -0.18
N ARG A 233 -8.43 -6.80 0.08
CA ARG A 233 -8.83 -6.03 1.26
C ARG A 233 -9.96 -5.06 0.97
N LEU A 234 -9.99 -4.53 -0.25
CA LEU A 234 -10.98 -3.53 -0.63
C LEU A 234 -11.15 -3.50 -2.15
N PHE A 235 -12.39 -3.45 -2.60
CA PHE A 235 -12.75 -3.02 -3.95
C PHE A 235 -13.05 -1.53 -3.93
N ILE A 236 -12.41 -0.77 -4.80
CA ILE A 236 -12.54 0.70 -4.86
C ILE A 236 -13.17 1.09 -6.19
N PRO A 237 -14.46 1.42 -6.22
CA PRO A 237 -15.11 1.92 -7.42
C PRO A 237 -14.42 3.21 -7.91
N THR A 238 -14.09 3.26 -9.19
CA THR A 238 -13.47 4.44 -9.82
C THR A 238 -14.26 4.90 -11.03
N LYS A 239 -14.09 6.16 -11.42
CA LYS A 239 -14.79 6.80 -12.56
C LYS A 239 -16.31 6.73 -12.46
N TYR A 240 -16.84 6.69 -11.24
CA TYR A 240 -18.27 6.57 -10.98
C TYR A 240 -19.01 7.87 -11.35
N ASP A 241 -20.05 7.74 -12.17
CA ASP A 241 -21.01 8.81 -12.45
C ASP A 241 -22.42 8.43 -11.95
N ALA A 242 -22.83 9.04 -10.85
CA ALA A 242 -24.13 8.78 -10.22
C ALA A 242 -25.34 9.01 -11.15
N ARG A 243 -25.17 9.74 -12.25
CA ARG A 243 -26.23 10.05 -13.23
C ARG A 243 -26.50 8.88 -14.19
N THR A 244 -25.58 7.90 -14.27
CA THR A 244 -25.74 6.76 -15.19
C THR A 244 -26.32 5.55 -14.47
N SER A 245 -27.35 4.94 -15.08
CA SER A 245 -27.94 3.70 -14.56
C SER A 245 -27.00 2.50 -14.68
N GLY A 246 -26.06 2.56 -15.64
CA GLY A 246 -25.02 1.54 -15.85
C GLY A 246 -24.06 1.47 -14.67
N ASP A 247 -23.53 2.61 -14.24
CA ASP A 247 -22.60 2.72 -13.13
C ASP A 247 -23.23 2.27 -11.80
N ASN A 248 -24.50 2.62 -11.57
CA ASN A 248 -25.23 2.21 -10.38
C ASN A 248 -25.38 0.67 -10.32
N ARG A 249 -25.70 0.00 -11.43
CA ARG A 249 -25.75 -1.48 -11.47
C ARG A 249 -24.39 -2.13 -11.22
N VAL A 250 -23.33 -1.54 -11.78
CA VAL A 250 -21.97 -2.03 -11.53
C VAL A 250 -21.59 -1.87 -10.07
N LEU A 251 -21.94 -0.73 -9.45
CA LEU A 251 -21.69 -0.50 -8.03
C LEU A 251 -22.42 -1.52 -7.13
N GLU A 252 -23.69 -1.84 -7.43
CA GLU A 252 -24.44 -2.89 -6.74
C GLU A 252 -23.75 -4.25 -6.89
N LYS A 253 -23.26 -4.58 -8.08
CA LYS A 253 -22.53 -5.82 -8.33
C LYS A 253 -21.22 -5.88 -7.55
N ILE A 254 -20.45 -4.78 -7.50
CA ILE A 254 -19.23 -4.71 -6.67
C ILE A 254 -19.60 -4.87 -5.19
N ALA A 255 -20.68 -4.24 -4.73
CA ALA A 255 -21.14 -4.36 -3.35
C ALA A 255 -21.55 -5.80 -2.98
N SER A 256 -22.06 -6.59 -3.92
CA SER A 256 -22.37 -8.00 -3.70
C SER A 256 -21.13 -8.89 -3.54
N LEU A 257 -19.95 -8.42 -3.94
CA LEU A 257 -18.68 -9.15 -3.78
C LEU A 257 -18.05 -8.98 -2.38
N ARG A 258 -18.75 -8.35 -1.42
CA ARG A 258 -18.26 -8.12 -0.05
C ARG A 258 -17.82 -9.40 0.68
N GLU A 259 -18.44 -10.53 0.37
CA GLU A 259 -18.08 -11.82 0.94
C GLU A 259 -16.69 -12.30 0.48
N LEU A 260 -16.19 -11.79 -0.65
CA LEU A 260 -14.88 -12.12 -1.22
C LEU A 260 -13.76 -11.19 -0.71
N ALA A 261 -14.13 -10.00 -0.19
CA ALA A 261 -13.23 -9.02 0.41
C ALA A 261 -13.97 -8.36 1.58
N PRO A 262 -13.97 -8.99 2.76
CA PRO A 262 -14.65 -8.50 3.95
C PRO A 262 -14.07 -7.20 4.49
#